data_01738aacabca72864c50c23d90d49f7e
#
_entry.id   01738aacabca72864c50c23d90d49f7e
#
_cell.length_a   1.000
_cell.length_b   1.000
_cell.length_c   1.000
_cell.angle_alpha   90.00
_cell.angle_beta   90.00
_cell.angle_gamma   90.00
#
_symmetry.space_group_name_H-M   'P 1'
#
loop_
_entity.id
_entity.type
_entity.pdbx_description
1 polymer ?
#
loop_
_entity_poly.entity_id
_entity_poly.type
_entity_poly.pdbx_seq_one_letter_code
_entity_poly.pdbx_strand_id
1 'polypeptide(L)'
;MDKMEDSFNSNKKKPSGKTPYLDSFGEDLTKMAEEKKLDPIIGRDEEIQRICQVLARRKKNNPILLGDPGVGKTAIVEAIAQRIVEKKVARVLLGKRLVSINMASIVAGTKYRGEFEERMKAIVDELKENPDVIIFIDEIHTVVGAGGVSGSLDASNILKPSLARGQVQCIGATTLDEYRENIEDDGALTRRFQEVFIDPPSVDETIEILQRIKGQYEEHHAVSYTDEALIACAKMSDCLLYTSPSPRDRQKSRMPSSA
;
A
#
# COMPACT_ATOMS: atom_id res chain seq x y z
N MET A 1 -10.51 20.91 37.93
CA MET A 1 -10.52 19.71 37.09
C MET A 1 -10.30 20.07 35.63
N ASP A 2 -9.33 20.96 35.33
CA ASP A 2 -9.08 21.51 33.99
C ASP A 2 -7.58 21.57 33.69
N LYS A 3 -6.90 20.44 33.62
CA LYS A 3 -5.48 20.41 33.22
C LYS A 3 -5.03 19.10 32.58
N MET A 4 -5.94 18.26 32.07
CA MET A 4 -5.59 16.99 31.44
C MET A 4 -6.01 16.85 29.97
N GLU A 5 -6.61 17.85 29.34
CA GLU A 5 -7.04 17.80 27.95
C GLU A 5 -6.04 18.41 26.93
N ASP A 6 -5.00 19.12 27.39
CA ASP A 6 -4.08 19.84 26.47
C ASP A 6 -2.86 19.07 26.02
N SER A 7 -2.67 17.81 26.40
CA SER A 7 -1.45 17.06 26.04
C SER A 7 -1.57 16.15 24.81
N PHE A 8 -2.72 16.05 24.17
CA PHE A 8 -2.92 15.21 22.98
C PHE A 8 -2.86 15.95 21.64
N ASN A 9 -2.62 17.25 21.63
CA ASN A 9 -2.72 18.08 20.41
C ASN A 9 -1.39 18.66 19.91
N SER A 10 -0.23 18.12 20.28
CA SER A 10 1.06 18.78 20.03
C SER A 10 1.96 18.09 19.00
N ASN A 11 1.41 17.36 17.99
CA ASN A 11 2.25 16.89 16.87
C ASN A 11 1.59 16.96 15.49
N LYS A 12 0.68 17.88 15.26
CA LYS A 12 0.27 18.24 13.90
C LYS A 12 1.34 19.16 13.30
N LYS A 13 2.29 18.59 12.53
CA LYS A 13 3.15 19.35 11.62
C LYS A 13 2.24 20.23 10.77
N LYS A 14 2.49 21.56 10.79
CA LYS A 14 1.78 22.51 9.92
C LYS A 14 2.01 22.08 8.47
N PRO A 15 0.98 21.89 7.66
CA PRO A 15 1.11 21.59 6.24
C PRO A 15 1.82 22.74 5.55
N SER A 16 2.98 22.51 4.97
CA SER A 16 3.80 23.50 4.27
C SER A 16 3.97 23.13 2.79
N GLY A 17 2.87 22.85 2.09
CA GLY A 17 2.94 22.40 0.71
C GLY A 17 1.72 22.81 -0.12
N LYS A 18 1.80 22.57 -1.43
CA LYS A 18 0.67 22.71 -2.37
C LYS A 18 -0.47 21.70 -2.10
N THR A 19 -0.26 20.72 -1.20
CA THR A 19 -1.15 19.60 -0.92
C THR A 19 -1.36 19.38 0.58
N PRO A 20 -2.00 20.33 1.30
CA PRO A 20 -2.11 20.30 2.76
C PRO A 20 -2.93 19.10 3.27
N TYR A 21 -3.97 18.68 2.58
CA TYR A 21 -4.77 17.51 2.98
C TYR A 21 -4.02 16.20 2.73
N LEU A 22 -3.36 16.05 1.58
CA LEU A 22 -2.50 14.90 1.30
C LEU A 22 -1.37 14.77 2.33
N ASP A 23 -0.74 15.88 2.70
CA ASP A 23 0.35 15.89 3.68
C ASP A 23 -0.14 15.57 5.11
N SER A 24 -1.44 15.78 5.37
CA SER A 24 -2.03 15.51 6.70
C SER A 24 -2.50 14.07 6.86
N PHE A 25 -2.94 13.41 5.78
CA PHE A 25 -3.56 12.08 5.81
C PHE A 25 -2.77 11.03 5.03
N GLY A 26 -1.76 11.42 4.29
CA GLY A 26 -0.88 10.55 3.52
C GLY A 26 0.54 10.53 4.07
N GLU A 27 1.27 9.49 3.71
CA GLU A 27 2.69 9.31 3.97
C GLU A 27 3.47 9.47 2.66
N ASP A 28 4.37 10.44 2.60
CA ASP A 28 5.16 10.73 1.41
C ASP A 28 6.34 9.77 1.30
N LEU A 29 6.17 8.71 0.50
CA LEU A 29 7.19 7.69 0.29
C LEU A 29 8.42 8.23 -0.44
N THR A 30 8.26 9.19 -1.35
CA THR A 30 9.39 9.85 -2.03
C THR A 30 10.24 10.63 -1.05
N LYS A 31 9.62 11.35 -0.13
CA LYS A 31 10.33 12.05 0.92
C LYS A 31 11.02 11.11 1.90
N MET A 32 10.37 10.01 2.27
CA MET A 32 11.01 8.97 3.11
C MET A 32 12.21 8.35 2.40
N ALA A 33 12.14 8.14 1.08
CA ALA A 33 13.24 7.66 0.28
C ALA A 33 14.42 8.65 0.26
N GLU A 34 14.15 9.97 0.13
CA GLU A 34 15.18 11.01 0.22
C GLU A 34 15.85 11.03 1.60
N GLU A 35 15.06 10.84 2.67
CA GLU A 35 15.54 10.77 4.05
C GLU A 35 16.19 9.41 4.39
N LYS A 36 16.26 8.45 3.44
CA LYS A 36 16.80 7.08 3.60
C LYS A 36 16.15 6.30 4.75
N LYS A 37 14.84 6.48 4.92
CA LYS A 37 14.04 5.80 5.93
C LYS A 37 13.39 4.51 5.45
N LEU A 38 13.46 4.24 4.14
CA LEU A 38 12.90 3.04 3.53
C LEU A 38 13.94 1.92 3.49
N ASP A 39 13.49 0.71 3.74
CA ASP A 39 14.33 -0.48 3.66
C ASP A 39 14.73 -0.80 2.21
N PRO A 40 15.94 -1.32 1.98
CA PRO A 40 16.37 -1.75 0.66
C PRO A 40 15.58 -2.98 0.21
N ILE A 41 15.03 -2.92 -1.01
CA ILE A 41 14.26 -4.03 -1.59
C ILE A 41 15.12 -4.83 -2.55
N ILE A 42 14.89 -6.16 -2.55
CA ILE A 42 15.71 -7.13 -3.23
C ILE A 42 14.83 -8.00 -4.11
N GLY A 43 15.34 -8.33 -5.30
CA GLY A 43 14.79 -9.38 -6.14
C GLY A 43 13.48 -9.06 -6.82
N ARG A 44 12.96 -7.84 -6.81
CA ARG A 44 11.67 -7.47 -7.43
C ARG A 44 11.83 -6.57 -8.66
N ASP A 45 12.93 -6.72 -9.37
CA ASP A 45 13.27 -5.83 -10.50
C ASP A 45 12.28 -5.92 -11.64
N GLU A 46 11.79 -7.12 -11.96
CA GLU A 46 10.83 -7.34 -13.04
C GLU A 46 9.47 -6.71 -12.73
N GLU A 47 8.95 -6.95 -11.52
CA GLU A 47 7.67 -6.39 -11.08
C GLU A 47 7.74 -4.86 -10.99
N ILE A 48 8.81 -4.32 -10.41
CA ILE A 48 9.02 -2.87 -10.33
C ILE A 48 9.11 -2.26 -11.73
N GLN A 49 9.87 -2.88 -12.63
CA GLN A 49 9.98 -2.44 -14.02
C GLN A 49 8.61 -2.48 -14.71
N ARG A 50 7.83 -3.53 -14.49
CA ARG A 50 6.49 -3.68 -15.04
C ARG A 50 5.55 -2.58 -14.54
N ILE A 51 5.56 -2.30 -13.25
CA ILE A 51 4.76 -1.22 -12.66
C ILE A 51 5.16 0.14 -13.23
N CYS A 52 6.47 0.43 -13.31
CA CYS A 52 6.97 1.66 -13.91
C CYS A 52 6.56 1.81 -15.39
N GLN A 53 6.56 0.71 -16.17
CA GLN A 53 6.06 0.70 -17.54
C GLN A 53 4.57 1.01 -17.62
N VAL A 54 3.77 0.47 -16.71
CA VAL A 54 2.33 0.75 -16.63
C VAL A 54 2.10 2.21 -16.29
N LEU A 55 2.76 2.74 -15.27
CA LEU A 55 2.68 4.15 -14.87
C LEU A 55 3.06 5.13 -15.98
N ALA A 56 3.98 4.72 -16.87
CA ALA A 56 4.42 5.54 -17.99
C ALA A 56 3.46 5.52 -19.21
N ARG A 57 2.41 4.70 -19.19
CA ARG A 57 1.45 4.61 -20.30
C ARG A 57 0.54 5.84 -20.36
N ARG A 58 0.02 6.12 -21.55
CA ARG A 58 -0.98 7.17 -21.77
C ARG A 58 -2.39 6.77 -21.33
N LYS A 59 -2.70 5.46 -21.40
CA LYS A 59 -3.99 4.88 -21.01
C LYS A 59 -3.72 3.61 -20.20
N LYS A 60 -4.65 3.21 -19.32
CA LYS A 60 -4.46 2.10 -18.37
C LYS A 60 -3.15 2.27 -17.59
N ASN A 61 -2.94 3.47 -17.07
CA ASN A 61 -1.71 3.88 -16.38
C ASN A 61 -1.78 3.73 -14.86
N ASN A 62 -2.79 3.06 -14.35
CA ASN A 62 -2.93 2.73 -12.94
C ASN A 62 -2.62 1.24 -12.76
N PRO A 63 -1.48 0.85 -12.22
CA PRO A 63 -1.23 -0.55 -11.85
C PRO A 63 -2.06 -0.94 -10.63
N ILE A 64 -2.57 -2.18 -10.65
CA ILE A 64 -3.13 -2.83 -9.47
C ILE A 64 -2.30 -4.06 -9.16
N LEU A 65 -1.75 -4.11 -7.95
CA LEU A 65 -0.90 -5.19 -7.46
C LEU A 65 -1.79 -6.27 -6.87
N LEU A 66 -1.75 -7.45 -7.47
CA LEU A 66 -2.54 -8.61 -7.07
C LEU A 66 -1.62 -9.66 -6.47
N GLY A 67 -1.86 -10.05 -5.24
CA GLY A 67 -1.08 -11.08 -4.56
C GLY A 67 -1.57 -11.31 -3.14
N ASP A 68 -1.16 -12.42 -2.55
CA ASP A 68 -1.55 -12.79 -1.19
C ASP A 68 -1.11 -11.76 -0.14
N PRO A 69 -1.74 -11.74 1.03
CA PRO A 69 -1.26 -10.92 2.14
C PRO A 69 0.19 -11.28 2.49
N GLY A 70 1.03 -10.27 2.72
CA GLY A 70 2.42 -10.48 3.16
C GLY A 70 3.45 -10.76 2.05
N VAL A 71 3.07 -10.83 0.76
CA VAL A 71 4.02 -11.05 -0.35
C VAL A 71 4.92 -9.85 -0.67
N GLY A 72 4.72 -8.72 0.01
CA GLY A 72 5.57 -7.53 -0.13
C GLY A 72 5.06 -6.48 -1.13
N LYS A 73 3.73 -6.39 -1.36
CA LYS A 73 3.15 -5.38 -2.27
C LYS A 73 3.53 -3.94 -1.89
N THR A 74 3.45 -3.60 -0.61
CA THR A 74 3.82 -2.27 -0.09
C THR A 74 5.31 -1.99 -0.29
N ALA A 75 6.17 -2.97 0.01
CA ALA A 75 7.60 -2.88 -0.19
C ALA A 75 7.97 -2.56 -1.66
N ILE A 76 7.30 -3.19 -2.64
CA ILE A 76 7.51 -2.89 -4.07
C ILE A 76 7.21 -1.41 -4.38
N VAL A 77 6.17 -0.84 -3.77
CA VAL A 77 5.81 0.58 -3.97
C VAL A 77 6.86 1.50 -3.34
N GLU A 78 7.39 1.15 -2.19
CA GLU A 78 8.52 1.85 -1.55
C GLU A 78 9.78 1.81 -2.43
N ALA A 79 10.09 0.66 -3.07
CA ALA A 79 11.18 0.57 -4.04
C ALA A 79 10.98 1.49 -5.24
N ILE A 80 9.75 1.65 -5.72
CA ILE A 80 9.46 2.60 -6.80
C ILE A 80 9.77 4.02 -6.35
N ALA A 81 9.41 4.41 -5.12
CA ALA A 81 9.76 5.71 -4.57
C ALA A 81 11.28 5.92 -4.50
N GLN A 82 12.04 4.91 -4.04
CA GLN A 82 13.51 4.96 -4.05
C GLN A 82 14.07 5.14 -5.46
N ARG A 83 13.56 4.39 -6.46
CA ARG A 83 14.01 4.52 -7.86
C ARG A 83 13.67 5.88 -8.48
N ILE A 84 12.54 6.50 -8.09
CA ILE A 84 12.19 7.85 -8.53
C ILE A 84 13.24 8.84 -8.00
N VAL A 85 13.58 8.77 -6.72
CA VAL A 85 14.58 9.63 -6.07
C VAL A 85 15.98 9.41 -6.67
N GLU A 86 16.37 8.15 -6.90
CA GLU A 86 17.63 7.78 -7.53
C GLU A 86 17.67 8.07 -9.05
N LYS A 87 16.57 8.54 -9.62
CA LYS A 87 16.41 8.80 -11.07
C LYS A 87 16.61 7.55 -11.95
N LYS A 88 16.37 6.36 -11.39
CA LYS A 88 16.43 5.06 -12.08
C LYS A 88 15.09 4.64 -12.65
N VAL A 89 14.31 5.57 -13.17
CA VAL A 89 12.97 5.36 -13.75
C VAL A 89 12.86 6.01 -15.12
N ALA A 90 11.80 5.66 -15.87
CA ALA A 90 11.51 6.31 -17.14
C ALA A 90 11.33 7.84 -16.97
N ARG A 91 11.70 8.61 -17.99
CA ARG A 91 11.67 10.08 -17.96
C ARG A 91 10.34 10.69 -17.49
N VAL A 92 9.23 10.02 -17.80
CA VAL A 92 7.86 10.46 -17.42
C VAL A 92 7.63 10.39 -15.91
N LEU A 93 8.38 9.55 -15.20
CA LEU A 93 8.26 9.37 -13.75
C LEU A 93 9.28 10.21 -12.96
N LEU A 94 10.21 10.87 -13.64
CA LEU A 94 11.19 11.74 -12.98
C LEU A 94 10.48 12.93 -12.33
N GLY A 95 10.78 13.16 -11.05
CA GLY A 95 10.19 14.26 -10.28
C GLY A 95 8.74 14.03 -9.85
N LYS A 96 8.17 12.84 -10.11
CA LYS A 96 6.88 12.45 -9.53
C LYS A 96 7.00 12.23 -8.03
N ARG A 97 5.95 12.57 -7.33
CA ARG A 97 5.80 12.37 -5.89
C ARG A 97 4.88 11.19 -5.64
N LEU A 98 5.30 10.23 -4.83
CA LEU A 98 4.53 9.05 -4.48
C LEU A 98 4.06 9.16 -3.02
N VAL A 99 2.75 9.17 -2.82
CA VAL A 99 2.13 9.34 -1.50
C VAL A 99 1.24 8.15 -1.19
N SER A 100 1.52 7.45 -0.09
CA SER A 100 0.67 6.39 0.44
C SER A 100 -0.50 6.99 1.22
N ILE A 101 -1.73 6.61 0.87
CA ILE A 101 -2.94 7.05 1.56
C ILE A 101 -3.43 5.94 2.47
N ASN A 102 -3.53 6.25 3.76
CA ASN A 102 -4.14 5.37 4.74
C ASN A 102 -5.59 5.77 4.97
N MET A 103 -6.53 4.93 4.52
CA MET A 103 -7.96 5.18 4.64
C MET A 103 -8.42 5.28 6.09
N ALA A 104 -7.84 4.49 6.99
CA ALA A 104 -8.14 4.56 8.42
C ALA A 104 -7.80 5.94 9.02
N SER A 105 -6.71 6.57 8.56
CA SER A 105 -6.32 7.91 9.00
C SER A 105 -7.30 9.00 8.55
N ILE A 106 -7.91 8.85 7.38
CA ILE A 106 -8.92 9.80 6.87
C ILE A 106 -10.22 9.70 7.68
N VAL A 107 -10.60 8.47 8.06
CA VAL A 107 -11.78 8.20 8.91
C VAL A 107 -11.55 8.61 10.35
N ALA A 108 -10.32 8.51 10.85
CA ALA A 108 -10.00 8.78 12.24
C ALA A 108 -10.41 10.21 12.64
N GLY A 109 -11.15 10.31 13.78
CA GLY A 109 -11.61 11.58 14.32
C GLY A 109 -12.81 12.21 13.58
N THR A 110 -13.40 11.55 12.57
CA THR A 110 -14.67 11.99 12.00
C THR A 110 -15.83 11.47 12.85
N LYS A 111 -16.70 12.37 13.29
CA LYS A 111 -17.94 12.02 14.02
C LYS A 111 -19.11 11.78 13.08
N TYR A 112 -19.08 12.39 11.91
CA TYR A 112 -20.16 12.35 10.92
C TYR A 112 -19.62 11.96 9.54
N ARG A 113 -20.45 11.25 8.78
CA ARG A 113 -20.16 10.84 7.40
C ARG A 113 -19.72 12.01 6.50
N GLY A 114 -20.35 13.17 6.65
CA GLY A 114 -20.04 14.35 5.84
C GLY A 114 -18.61 14.86 6.01
N GLU A 115 -18.03 14.78 7.21
CA GLU A 115 -16.64 15.19 7.46
C GLU A 115 -15.64 14.31 6.69
N PHE A 116 -15.91 13.01 6.59
CA PHE A 116 -15.11 12.10 5.78
C PHE A 116 -15.22 12.42 4.29
N GLU A 117 -16.45 12.63 3.79
CA GLU A 117 -16.69 12.97 2.40
C GLU A 117 -16.00 14.30 2.00
N GLU A 118 -16.03 15.31 2.87
CA GLU A 118 -15.31 16.58 2.66
C GLU A 118 -13.80 16.38 2.60
N ARG A 119 -13.21 15.59 3.50
CA ARG A 119 -11.76 15.28 3.48
C ARG A 119 -11.36 14.55 2.19
N MET A 120 -12.12 13.51 1.82
CA MET A 120 -11.86 12.77 0.58
C MET A 120 -11.99 13.63 -0.66
N LYS A 121 -13.00 14.51 -0.72
CA LYS A 121 -13.18 15.45 -1.82
C LYS A 121 -12.01 16.43 -1.91
N ALA A 122 -11.55 16.98 -0.78
CA ALA A 122 -10.40 17.88 -0.74
C ALA A 122 -9.12 17.18 -1.24
N ILE A 123 -8.87 15.93 -0.81
CA ILE A 123 -7.74 15.13 -1.30
C ILE A 123 -7.82 14.92 -2.82
N VAL A 124 -9.00 14.55 -3.33
CA VAL A 124 -9.19 14.32 -4.77
C VAL A 124 -9.01 15.61 -5.57
N ASP A 125 -9.44 16.74 -5.05
CA ASP A 125 -9.28 18.03 -5.72
C ASP A 125 -7.81 18.47 -5.72
N GLU A 126 -7.06 18.28 -4.62
CA GLU A 126 -5.60 18.47 -4.59
C GLU A 126 -4.87 17.59 -5.61
N LEU A 127 -5.28 16.32 -5.76
CA LEU A 127 -4.69 15.41 -6.75
C LEU A 127 -4.94 15.85 -8.19
N LYS A 128 -6.12 16.37 -8.49
CA LYS A 128 -6.43 16.92 -9.83
C LYS A 128 -5.59 18.14 -10.18
N GLU A 129 -5.31 18.99 -9.18
CA GLU A 129 -4.49 20.18 -9.36
C GLU A 129 -2.99 19.87 -9.44
N ASN A 130 -2.58 18.70 -8.91
CA ASN A 130 -1.18 18.27 -8.85
C ASN A 130 -0.96 16.95 -9.61
N PRO A 131 -0.90 16.95 -10.93
CA PRO A 131 -0.77 15.73 -11.75
C PRO A 131 0.59 15.03 -11.59
N ASP A 132 1.52 15.64 -10.87
CA ASP A 132 2.82 15.03 -10.54
C ASP A 132 2.76 14.13 -9.31
N VAL A 133 1.63 14.07 -8.63
CA VAL A 133 1.41 13.18 -7.50
C VAL A 133 0.80 11.87 -7.97
N ILE A 134 1.41 10.77 -7.56
CA ILE A 134 0.88 9.40 -7.69
C ILE A 134 0.47 8.95 -6.30
N ILE A 135 -0.75 8.47 -6.14
CA ILE A 135 -1.19 7.91 -4.86
C ILE A 135 -1.01 6.40 -4.84
N PHE A 136 -0.65 5.89 -3.67
CA PHE A 136 -0.72 4.46 -3.37
C PHE A 136 -1.86 4.21 -2.39
N ILE A 137 -2.71 3.25 -2.71
CA ILE A 137 -3.82 2.81 -1.84
C ILE A 137 -3.66 1.31 -1.61
N ASP A 138 -3.28 0.97 -0.39
CA ASP A 138 -3.33 -0.43 0.03
C ASP A 138 -4.78 -0.84 0.30
N GLU A 139 -5.09 -2.13 0.10
CA GLU A 139 -6.45 -2.65 0.21
C GLU A 139 -7.48 -1.80 -0.57
N ILE A 140 -7.17 -1.48 -1.83
CA ILE A 140 -7.98 -0.57 -2.67
C ILE A 140 -9.44 -1.02 -2.81
N HIS A 141 -9.74 -2.31 -2.62
CA HIS A 141 -11.10 -2.87 -2.61
C HIS A 141 -11.99 -2.22 -1.55
N THR A 142 -11.41 -1.79 -0.40
CA THR A 142 -12.14 -1.10 0.66
C THR A 142 -12.67 0.27 0.23
N VAL A 143 -12.03 0.87 -0.76
CA VAL A 143 -12.35 2.21 -1.27
C VAL A 143 -13.27 2.16 -2.47
N VAL A 144 -13.15 1.14 -3.34
CA VAL A 144 -13.88 1.07 -4.61
C VAL A 144 -15.00 0.04 -4.63
N GLY A 145 -14.97 -0.98 -3.75
CA GLY A 145 -15.93 -2.07 -3.70
C GLY A 145 -17.13 -1.86 -2.77
N ALA A 146 -17.16 -0.82 -1.98
CA ALA A 146 -18.12 -0.62 -0.89
C ALA A 146 -19.56 -0.26 -1.36
N GLY A 147 -20.09 -0.93 -2.36
CA GLY A 147 -21.45 -0.73 -2.85
C GLY A 147 -22.56 -1.50 -2.13
N GLY A 148 -22.28 -2.33 -1.13
CA GLY A 148 -23.22 -3.33 -0.65
C GLY A 148 -23.53 -3.39 0.84
N VAL A 149 -22.74 -2.80 1.72
CA VAL A 149 -22.98 -2.88 3.17
C VAL A 149 -23.40 -1.51 3.71
N SER A 150 -24.63 -1.46 4.21
CA SER A 150 -25.20 -0.29 4.89
C SER A 150 -24.31 0.11 6.07
N GLY A 151 -23.50 1.18 5.87
CA GLY A 151 -22.56 1.69 6.88
C GLY A 151 -21.11 1.86 6.39
N SER A 152 -20.73 1.37 5.22
CA SER A 152 -19.41 1.65 4.65
C SER A 152 -19.35 3.09 4.15
N LEU A 153 -18.28 3.77 4.53
CA LEU A 153 -18.03 5.17 4.14
C LEU A 153 -17.85 5.23 2.61
N ASP A 154 -18.66 6.02 1.92
CA ASP A 154 -18.76 6.05 0.44
C ASP A 154 -17.57 6.78 -0.23
N ALA A 155 -16.34 6.37 0.10
CA ALA A 155 -15.13 6.82 -0.61
C ALA A 155 -15.19 6.48 -2.10
N SER A 156 -15.87 5.38 -2.44
CA SER A 156 -16.07 4.90 -3.80
C SER A 156 -16.72 5.94 -4.71
N ASN A 157 -17.77 6.61 -4.25
CA ASN A 157 -18.49 7.61 -5.03
C ASN A 157 -17.66 8.87 -5.32
N ILE A 158 -16.62 9.14 -4.52
CA ILE A 158 -15.78 10.32 -4.66
C ILE A 158 -14.53 10.01 -5.52
N LEU A 159 -13.85 8.90 -5.23
CA LEU A 159 -12.58 8.55 -5.88
C LEU A 159 -12.80 7.89 -7.26
N LYS A 160 -13.77 6.99 -7.37
CA LYS A 160 -14.06 6.21 -8.58
C LYS A 160 -14.28 7.06 -9.84
N PRO A 161 -15.06 8.17 -9.82
CA PRO A 161 -15.22 9.02 -10.99
C PRO A 161 -13.91 9.66 -11.44
N SER A 162 -13.04 10.06 -10.51
CA SER A 162 -11.75 10.69 -10.81
C SER A 162 -10.75 9.70 -11.37
N LEU A 163 -10.72 8.46 -10.85
CA LEU A 163 -9.95 7.35 -11.40
C LEU A 163 -10.46 6.96 -12.80
N ALA A 164 -11.77 6.79 -12.97
CA ALA A 164 -12.38 6.43 -14.25
C ALA A 164 -12.14 7.46 -15.35
N ARG A 165 -12.06 8.75 -15.02
CA ARG A 165 -11.74 9.83 -15.95
C ARG A 165 -10.23 9.97 -16.21
N GLY A 166 -9.37 9.31 -15.42
CA GLY A 166 -7.91 9.44 -15.49
C GLY A 166 -7.38 10.79 -15.01
N GLN A 167 -8.10 11.44 -14.11
CA GLN A 167 -7.72 12.71 -13.49
C GLN A 167 -6.72 12.50 -12.35
N VAL A 168 -6.67 11.29 -11.80
CA VAL A 168 -5.79 10.89 -10.72
C VAL A 168 -5.03 9.65 -11.18
N GLN A 169 -3.73 9.60 -10.88
CA GLN A 169 -2.87 8.43 -11.09
C GLN A 169 -2.71 7.68 -9.77
N CYS A 170 -2.98 6.37 -9.80
CA CYS A 170 -3.04 5.54 -8.60
C CYS A 170 -2.30 4.21 -8.81
N ILE A 171 -1.62 3.76 -7.77
CA ILE A 171 -1.19 2.36 -7.59
C ILE A 171 -2.15 1.75 -6.56
N GLY A 172 -2.85 0.68 -6.93
CA GLY A 172 -3.68 -0.07 -5.99
C GLY A 172 -2.99 -1.36 -5.57
N ALA A 173 -3.27 -1.85 -4.36
CA ALA A 173 -2.89 -3.19 -3.93
C ALA A 173 -4.11 -3.90 -3.33
N THR A 174 -4.27 -5.19 -3.64
CA THR A 174 -5.34 -6.03 -3.10
C THR A 174 -5.00 -7.51 -3.29
N THR A 175 -5.82 -8.41 -2.77
CA THR A 175 -5.75 -9.84 -3.08
C THR A 175 -6.51 -10.15 -4.38
N LEU A 176 -6.27 -11.34 -4.94
CA LEU A 176 -6.96 -11.74 -6.17
C LEU A 176 -8.46 -11.95 -5.94
N ASP A 177 -8.84 -12.50 -4.79
CA ASP A 177 -10.25 -12.76 -4.46
C ASP A 177 -11.02 -11.46 -4.29
N GLU A 178 -10.48 -10.51 -3.53
CA GLU A 178 -11.08 -9.18 -3.34
C GLU A 178 -11.13 -8.36 -4.63
N TYR A 179 -10.14 -8.54 -5.53
CA TYR A 179 -10.17 -7.93 -6.85
C TYR A 179 -11.36 -8.43 -7.68
N ARG A 180 -11.56 -9.77 -7.71
CA ARG A 180 -12.69 -10.39 -8.43
C ARG A 180 -14.03 -9.96 -7.88
N GLU A 181 -14.17 -9.93 -6.55
CA GLU A 181 -15.44 -9.57 -5.90
C GLU A 181 -15.82 -8.10 -6.07
N ASN A 182 -14.83 -7.19 -6.07
CA ASN A 182 -15.11 -5.76 -5.89
C ASN A 182 -14.75 -4.87 -7.10
N ILE A 183 -13.86 -5.34 -8.00
CA ILE A 183 -13.26 -4.49 -9.04
C ILE A 183 -13.44 -5.06 -10.44
N GLU A 184 -13.33 -6.36 -10.62
CA GLU A 184 -13.28 -7.02 -11.93
C GLU A 184 -14.52 -6.72 -12.78
N ASP A 185 -15.71 -6.75 -12.18
CA ASP A 185 -16.98 -6.50 -12.86
C ASP A 185 -17.23 -5.02 -13.14
N ASP A 186 -16.42 -4.12 -12.57
CA ASP A 186 -16.53 -2.69 -12.83
C ASP A 186 -15.80 -2.26 -14.10
N GLY A 187 -16.53 -2.21 -15.20
CA GLY A 187 -15.97 -1.82 -16.50
C GLY A 187 -15.37 -0.41 -16.56
N ALA A 188 -15.67 0.49 -15.61
CA ALA A 188 -15.08 1.82 -15.56
C ALA A 188 -13.67 1.76 -14.94
N LEU A 189 -13.47 0.91 -13.92
CA LEU A 189 -12.20 0.70 -13.26
C LEU A 189 -11.27 -0.21 -14.07
N THR A 190 -11.77 -1.35 -14.57
CA THR A 190 -10.97 -2.31 -15.36
C THR A 190 -10.37 -1.72 -16.63
N ARG A 191 -11.01 -0.69 -17.20
CA ARG A 191 -10.44 0.08 -18.32
C ARG A 191 -9.29 1.00 -17.93
N ARG A 192 -9.09 1.24 -16.64
CA ARG A 192 -8.06 2.16 -16.10
C ARG A 192 -6.96 1.46 -15.36
N PHE A 193 -7.29 0.35 -14.71
CA PHE A 193 -6.32 -0.47 -14.00
C PHE A 193 -5.66 -1.51 -14.91
N GLN A 194 -4.37 -1.75 -14.67
CA GLN A 194 -3.60 -2.84 -15.27
C GLN A 194 -3.13 -3.75 -14.15
N GLU A 195 -3.51 -4.99 -14.22
CA GLU A 195 -3.12 -6.04 -13.30
C GLU A 195 -1.61 -6.30 -13.38
N VAL A 196 -1.00 -6.44 -12.22
CA VAL A 196 0.37 -6.88 -12.01
C VAL A 196 0.35 -7.89 -10.88
N PHE A 197 0.62 -9.15 -11.21
CA PHE A 197 0.67 -10.23 -10.23
C PHE A 197 1.97 -10.18 -9.47
N ILE A 198 1.88 -10.37 -8.15
CA ILE A 198 3.00 -10.41 -7.23
C ILE A 198 2.98 -11.75 -6.53
N ASP A 199 3.90 -12.61 -6.94
CA ASP A 199 4.06 -13.94 -6.37
C ASP A 199 4.86 -13.90 -5.06
N PRO A 200 4.68 -14.86 -4.16
CA PRO A 200 5.54 -15.03 -2.99
C PRO A 200 7.01 -15.18 -3.41
N PRO A 201 7.97 -14.63 -2.65
CA PRO A 201 9.39 -14.84 -2.93
C PRO A 201 9.76 -16.31 -2.76
N SER A 202 10.69 -16.81 -3.56
CA SER A 202 11.29 -18.12 -3.39
C SER A 202 12.10 -18.21 -2.08
N VAL A 203 12.44 -19.44 -1.66
CA VAL A 203 13.28 -19.65 -0.46
C VAL A 203 14.62 -18.94 -0.60
N ASP A 204 15.23 -19.00 -1.77
CA ASP A 204 16.54 -18.37 -2.03
C ASP A 204 16.43 -16.85 -1.99
N GLU A 205 15.42 -16.25 -2.61
CA GLU A 205 15.15 -14.81 -2.51
C GLU A 205 14.85 -14.39 -1.07
N THR A 206 14.12 -15.21 -0.32
CA THR A 206 13.84 -14.96 1.11
C THR A 206 15.13 -14.94 1.93
N ILE A 207 16.07 -15.85 1.65
CA ILE A 207 17.40 -15.87 2.30
C ILE A 207 18.15 -14.58 1.99
N GLU A 208 18.19 -14.15 0.73
CA GLU A 208 18.83 -12.89 0.33
C GLU A 208 18.20 -11.68 1.02
N ILE A 209 16.87 -11.62 1.10
CA ILE A 209 16.18 -10.56 1.83
C ILE A 209 16.61 -10.54 3.29
N LEU A 210 16.58 -11.68 3.99
CA LEU A 210 16.97 -11.78 5.38
C LEU A 210 18.44 -11.36 5.61
N GLN A 211 19.35 -11.76 4.72
CA GLN A 211 20.77 -11.39 4.82
C GLN A 211 20.98 -9.88 4.69
N ARG A 212 20.17 -9.19 3.90
CA ARG A 212 20.32 -7.75 3.68
C ARG A 212 19.70 -6.89 4.78
N ILE A 213 18.58 -7.33 5.36
CA ILE A 213 17.96 -6.62 6.48
C ILE A 213 18.60 -6.97 7.84
N LYS A 214 19.39 -8.06 7.89
CA LYS A 214 20.09 -8.59 9.07
C LYS A 214 20.74 -7.49 9.90
N GLY A 215 21.52 -6.61 9.26
CA GLY A 215 22.30 -5.58 9.97
C GLY A 215 21.42 -4.60 10.77
N GLN A 216 20.26 -4.21 10.26
CA GLN A 216 19.33 -3.32 10.94
C GLN A 216 18.74 -4.00 12.19
N TYR A 217 18.36 -5.29 12.06
CA TYR A 217 17.84 -6.07 13.18
C TYR A 217 18.91 -6.35 14.24
N GLU A 218 20.15 -6.62 13.83
CA GLU A 218 21.30 -6.80 14.73
C GLU A 218 21.58 -5.55 15.54
N GLU A 219 21.57 -4.38 14.90
CA GLU A 219 21.77 -3.09 15.56
C GLU A 219 20.65 -2.76 16.53
N HIS A 220 19.39 -2.95 16.09
CA HIS A 220 18.22 -2.63 16.91
C HIS A 220 18.09 -3.51 18.15
N HIS A 221 18.38 -4.81 18.02
CA HIS A 221 18.20 -5.78 19.11
C HIS A 221 19.51 -6.10 19.88
N ALA A 222 20.64 -5.52 19.47
CA ALA A 222 21.98 -5.78 20.02
C ALA A 222 22.31 -7.28 20.05
N VAL A 223 22.00 -8.01 18.98
CA VAL A 223 22.25 -9.44 18.77
C VAL A 223 22.97 -9.65 17.45
N SER A 224 23.49 -10.86 17.22
CA SER A 224 24.04 -11.26 15.91
C SER A 224 23.36 -12.54 15.41
N TYR A 225 23.05 -12.59 14.12
CA TYR A 225 22.48 -13.76 13.45
C TYR A 225 23.56 -14.45 12.62
N THR A 226 23.67 -15.77 12.72
CA THR A 226 24.53 -16.54 11.81
C THR A 226 23.81 -16.77 10.48
N ASP A 227 24.56 -16.96 9.40
CA ASP A 227 23.94 -17.20 8.08
C ASP A 227 23.20 -18.53 8.06
N GLU A 228 23.67 -19.55 8.79
CA GLU A 228 22.99 -20.82 8.94
C GLU A 228 21.63 -20.67 9.63
N ALA A 229 21.53 -19.78 10.62
CA ALA A 229 20.27 -19.49 11.30
C ALA A 229 19.27 -18.84 10.34
N LEU A 230 19.69 -17.89 9.49
CA LEU A 230 18.82 -17.25 8.50
C LEU A 230 18.34 -18.25 7.44
N ILE A 231 19.24 -19.09 6.95
CA ILE A 231 18.90 -20.16 6.00
C ILE A 231 17.89 -21.14 6.63
N ALA A 232 18.11 -21.54 7.88
CA ALA A 232 17.19 -22.41 8.60
C ALA A 232 15.81 -21.77 8.79
N CYS A 233 15.75 -20.48 9.17
CA CYS A 233 14.49 -19.74 9.30
C CYS A 233 13.70 -19.73 8.00
N ALA A 234 14.31 -19.41 6.86
CA ALA A 234 13.65 -19.39 5.56
C ALA A 234 13.10 -20.76 5.18
N LYS A 235 13.93 -21.80 5.26
CA LYS A 235 13.52 -23.17 4.93
C LYS A 235 12.44 -23.74 5.82
N MET A 236 12.51 -23.48 7.13
CA MET A 236 11.51 -23.96 8.08
C MET A 236 10.18 -23.22 7.91
N SER A 237 10.23 -21.91 7.61
CA SER A 237 9.03 -21.12 7.32
C SER A 237 8.32 -21.61 6.07
N ASP A 238 9.04 -21.87 4.99
CA ASP A 238 8.50 -22.42 3.76
C ASP A 238 7.83 -23.80 3.98
N CYS A 239 8.48 -24.70 4.73
CA CYS A 239 7.88 -25.99 5.10
C CYS A 239 6.55 -25.82 5.86
N LEU A 240 6.39 -24.80 6.70
CA LEU A 240 5.17 -24.58 7.49
C LEU A 240 4.02 -24.02 6.65
N LEU A 241 4.28 -23.30 5.58
CA LEU A 241 3.24 -22.77 4.68
C LEU A 241 2.51 -23.88 3.92
N TYR A 242 3.18 -25.01 3.65
CA TYR A 242 2.63 -26.17 2.92
C TYR A 242 2.19 -27.32 3.83
N THR A 243 2.43 -27.24 5.14
CA THR A 243 1.97 -28.27 6.05
C THR A 243 0.51 -28.07 6.44
N SER A 244 -0.20 -29.19 6.67
CA SER A 244 -1.59 -29.22 7.14
C SER A 244 -1.83 -28.23 8.28
N PRO A 245 -3.01 -27.62 8.35
CA PRO A 245 -3.34 -26.63 9.37
C PRO A 245 -3.02 -27.16 10.77
N SER A 246 -2.49 -26.29 11.60
CA SER A 246 -2.09 -26.58 12.98
C SER A 246 -3.26 -27.24 13.74
N PRO A 247 -2.99 -28.04 14.78
CA PRO A 247 -4.06 -28.60 15.62
C PRO A 247 -5.05 -27.56 16.16
N ARG A 248 -4.61 -26.30 16.33
CA ARG A 248 -5.48 -25.17 16.73
C ARG A 248 -6.41 -24.73 15.60
N ASP A 249 -5.96 -24.75 14.36
CA ASP A 249 -6.77 -24.39 13.20
C ASP A 249 -7.80 -25.47 12.89
N ARG A 250 -7.46 -26.76 13.13
CA ARG A 250 -8.41 -27.87 13.06
C ARG A 250 -9.52 -27.80 14.10
N GLN A 251 -9.27 -27.20 15.26
CA GLN A 251 -10.32 -26.98 16.27
C GLN A 251 -11.31 -25.89 15.84
N LYS A 252 -10.85 -24.80 15.22
CA LYS A 252 -11.72 -23.74 14.70
C LYS A 252 -12.63 -24.22 13.58
N SER A 253 -12.14 -25.06 12.67
CA SER A 253 -12.93 -25.63 11.57
C SER A 253 -13.98 -26.68 12.00
N ARG A 254 -13.92 -27.16 13.25
CA ARG A 254 -14.89 -28.13 13.82
C ARG A 254 -15.96 -27.50 14.70
N MET A 255 -15.94 -26.20 14.92
CA MET A 255 -17.06 -25.54 15.60
C MET A 255 -18.26 -25.50 14.65
N PRO A 256 -19.41 -26.13 15.01
CA PRO A 256 -20.60 -25.98 14.21
C PRO A 256 -21.00 -24.50 14.22
N SER A 257 -21.31 -23.96 13.06
CA SER A 257 -21.99 -22.67 12.98
C SER A 257 -23.26 -22.79 13.82
N SER A 258 -23.31 -22.11 14.95
CA SER A 258 -24.53 -22.01 15.76
C SER A 258 -25.63 -21.42 14.89
N ALA A 259 -26.67 -22.23 14.72
CA ALA A 259 -27.93 -21.85 14.10
C ALA A 259 -28.58 -20.65 14.81
#